data_6a77ba2ed7c9eb23692b263fd453417f
#
_entry.id   6a77ba2ed7c9eb23692b263fd453417f
#
_cell.length_a   1.000
_cell.length_b   1.000
_cell.length_c   1.000
_cell.angle_alpha   90.00
_cell.angle_beta   90.00
_cell.angle_gamma   90.00
#
_symmetry.space_group_name_H-M   'P 1'
#
loop_
_entity.id
_entity.type
_entity.pdbx_description
1 polymer ?
#
loop_
_entity_poly.entity_id
_entity_poly.type
_entity_poly.pdbx_seq_one_letter_code
_entity_poly.pdbx_strand_id
1 'polypeptide(L)'
;QLLKAYRSASAATGIDWTVLAAVNLVETGMGRIDGVSVANAQGPMQFLPTTWSEPGIGNGGDIRDPWDSIHAAARYLVRRGGLQDIRRGLWGYNNSAHYGKAVLHYAALLKKEPLTYRSLHQWQIHYASSAGDLWLHEGFEEPQPVSVTDHLRRRPYSAPPR
;
A
#
# COMPACT_ATOMS: atom_id res chain seq x y z
N GLN A 1 6.25 13.59 -3.61
CA GLN A 1 4.82 13.79 -3.27
C GLN A 1 4.39 12.85 -2.13
N LEU A 2 4.64 11.55 -2.19
CA LEU A 2 4.21 10.58 -1.17
C LEU A 2 4.69 10.93 0.25
N LEU A 3 5.98 11.26 0.44
CA LEU A 3 6.50 11.62 1.76
C LEU A 3 5.77 12.83 2.37
N LYS A 4 5.35 13.78 1.54
CA LYS A 4 4.54 14.92 1.98
C LYS A 4 3.16 14.47 2.46
N ALA A 5 2.51 13.54 1.74
CA ALA A 5 1.22 12.98 2.12
C ALA A 5 1.30 12.22 3.45
N TYR A 6 2.32 11.34 3.63
CA TYR A 6 2.50 10.61 4.90
C TYR A 6 2.69 11.56 6.08
N ARG A 7 3.54 12.58 5.93
CA ARG A 7 3.79 13.57 7.01
C ARG A 7 2.56 14.41 7.31
N SER A 8 1.80 14.82 6.30
CA SER A 8 0.56 15.55 6.47
C SER A 8 -0.49 14.71 7.19
N ALA A 9 -0.70 13.47 6.78
CA ALA A 9 -1.63 12.56 7.42
C ALA A 9 -1.22 12.23 8.86
N SER A 10 0.09 12.08 9.11
CA SER A 10 0.65 11.89 10.45
C SER A 10 0.37 13.10 11.36
N ALA A 11 0.61 14.30 10.87
CA ALA A 11 0.33 15.53 11.63
C ALA A 11 -1.16 15.69 11.94
N ALA A 12 -2.03 15.29 11.01
CA ALA A 12 -3.49 15.39 11.19
C ALA A 12 -4.08 14.34 12.14
N THR A 13 -3.42 13.20 12.32
CA THR A 13 -4.04 12.05 13.03
C THR A 13 -3.24 11.53 14.22
N GLY A 14 -1.93 11.81 14.29
CA GLY A 14 -1.02 11.25 15.29
C GLY A 14 -0.47 9.86 14.94
N ILE A 15 -0.90 9.22 13.85
CA ILE A 15 -0.30 7.97 13.36
C ILE A 15 1.08 8.29 12.78
N ASP A 16 2.13 7.58 13.22
CA ASP A 16 3.51 7.80 12.75
C ASP A 16 3.58 7.65 11.21
N TRP A 17 4.20 8.62 10.54
CA TRP A 17 4.33 8.63 9.09
C TRP A 17 5.05 7.39 8.55
N THR A 18 5.96 6.81 9.33
CA THR A 18 6.67 5.57 8.95
C THR A 18 5.74 4.37 8.88
N VAL A 19 4.71 4.34 9.72
CA VAL A 19 3.66 3.31 9.65
C VAL A 19 2.84 3.46 8.38
N LEU A 20 2.44 4.68 8.02
CA LEU A 20 1.68 4.94 6.79
C LEU A 20 2.48 4.58 5.55
N ALA A 21 3.77 4.93 5.52
CA ALA A 21 4.67 4.55 4.43
C ALA A 21 4.88 3.03 4.36
N ALA A 22 4.98 2.35 5.50
CA ALA A 22 5.12 0.89 5.56
C ALA A 22 3.83 0.17 5.12
N VAL A 23 2.64 0.68 5.47
CA VAL A 23 1.36 0.17 4.94
C VAL A 23 1.35 0.29 3.42
N ASN A 24 1.64 1.46 2.87
CA ASN A 24 1.65 1.68 1.43
C ASN A 24 2.71 0.80 0.71
N LEU A 25 3.86 0.57 1.35
CA LEU A 25 4.88 -0.34 0.84
C LEU A 25 4.37 -1.78 0.75
N VAL A 26 3.73 -2.27 1.81
CA VAL A 26 3.22 -3.66 1.88
C VAL A 26 2.04 -3.87 0.94
N GLU A 27 1.17 -2.88 0.80
CA GLU A 27 -0.01 -2.98 -0.08
C GLU A 27 0.36 -2.93 -1.56
N THR A 28 1.14 -1.94 -1.97
CA THR A 28 1.33 -1.63 -3.40
C THR A 28 2.76 -1.23 -3.77
N GLY A 29 3.76 -1.49 -2.92
CA GLY A 29 5.12 -1.05 -3.17
C GLY A 29 5.24 0.48 -3.23
N MET A 30 4.61 1.21 -2.31
CA MET A 30 4.53 2.67 -2.30
C MET A 30 3.78 3.25 -3.51
N GLY A 31 2.67 2.62 -3.90
CA GLY A 31 1.83 3.06 -5.01
C GLY A 31 2.40 2.73 -6.40
N ARG A 32 3.41 1.87 -6.48
CA ARG A 32 3.97 1.42 -7.78
C ARG A 32 3.02 0.46 -8.50
N ILE A 33 2.20 -0.27 -7.74
CA ILE A 33 1.13 -1.12 -8.24
C ILE A 33 -0.18 -0.53 -7.73
N ASP A 34 -1.02 -0.05 -8.62
CA ASP A 34 -2.35 0.49 -8.30
C ASP A 34 -3.43 -0.34 -9.00
N GLY A 35 -3.36 -1.63 -8.82
CA GLY A 35 -4.34 -2.59 -9.34
C GLY A 35 -5.47 -2.86 -8.36
N VAL A 36 -6.40 -3.70 -8.80
CA VAL A 36 -7.50 -4.20 -7.98
C VAL A 36 -7.16 -5.61 -7.50
N SER A 37 -7.25 -5.85 -6.19
CA SER A 37 -7.03 -7.17 -5.62
C SER A 37 -8.19 -8.13 -5.93
N VAL A 38 -7.98 -9.42 -5.72
CA VAL A 38 -9.05 -10.44 -5.84
C VAL A 38 -10.22 -10.19 -4.88
N ALA A 39 -9.98 -9.47 -3.78
CA ALA A 39 -11.02 -9.06 -2.83
C ALA A 39 -11.65 -7.70 -3.19
N ASN A 40 -11.35 -7.15 -4.38
CA ASN A 40 -11.80 -5.83 -4.83
C ASN A 40 -11.22 -4.66 -4.01
N ALA A 41 -10.07 -4.82 -3.36
CA ALA A 41 -9.37 -3.71 -2.75
C ALA A 41 -8.71 -2.85 -3.85
N GLN A 42 -8.75 -1.52 -3.68
CA GLN A 42 -8.41 -0.54 -4.72
C GLN A 42 -7.45 0.53 -4.20
N GLY A 43 -6.73 1.12 -5.13
CA GLY A 43 -5.84 2.25 -4.91
C GLY A 43 -4.57 1.91 -4.14
N PRO A 44 -3.69 2.88 -3.96
CA PRO A 44 -2.35 2.68 -3.41
C PRO A 44 -2.33 2.17 -1.96
N MET A 45 -3.41 2.34 -1.22
CA MET A 45 -3.58 1.86 0.15
C MET A 45 -4.53 0.66 0.25
N GLN A 46 -4.98 0.09 -0.89
CA GLN A 46 -5.80 -1.12 -1.01
C GLN A 46 -7.05 -1.12 -0.13
N PHE A 47 -7.84 -0.05 -0.23
CA PHE A 47 -9.13 0.01 0.45
C PHE A 47 -10.20 -0.83 -0.26
N LEU A 48 -11.01 -1.52 0.53
CA LEU A 48 -12.29 -2.01 0.05
C LEU A 48 -13.24 -0.82 -0.18
N PRO A 49 -14.03 -0.78 -1.27
CA PRO A 49 -15.00 0.28 -1.50
C PRO A 49 -16.00 0.46 -0.35
N THR A 50 -16.38 -0.63 0.32
CA THR A 50 -17.25 -0.59 1.50
C THR A 50 -16.61 0.16 2.66
N THR A 51 -15.33 -0.10 2.96
CA THR A 51 -14.58 0.61 4.00
C THR A 51 -14.35 2.07 3.61
N TRP A 52 -14.07 2.34 2.32
CA TRP A 52 -13.91 3.70 1.81
C TRP A 52 -15.16 4.55 2.05
N SER A 53 -16.35 3.95 1.86
CA SER A 53 -17.65 4.61 2.02
C SER A 53 -18.05 4.83 3.48
N GLU A 54 -17.32 4.27 4.45
CA GLU A 54 -17.63 4.49 5.87
C GLU A 54 -17.48 5.98 6.21
N PRO A 55 -18.42 6.55 7.01
CA PRO A 55 -18.36 7.95 7.41
C PRO A 55 -17.01 8.32 8.02
N GLY A 56 -16.37 9.37 7.50
CA GLY A 56 -15.09 9.87 7.99
C GLY A 56 -13.85 9.08 7.51
N ILE A 57 -13.98 8.14 6.58
CA ILE A 57 -12.83 7.45 5.96
C ILE A 57 -12.48 8.12 4.63
N GLY A 58 -13.19 7.86 3.55
CA GLY A 58 -12.90 8.44 2.23
C GLY A 58 -13.17 9.95 2.15
N ASN A 59 -14.18 10.45 2.88
CA ASN A 59 -14.54 11.87 2.95
C ASN A 59 -14.75 12.55 1.58
N GLY A 60 -15.29 11.80 0.61
CA GLY A 60 -15.54 12.33 -0.74
C GLY A 60 -14.30 12.44 -1.63
N GLY A 61 -13.14 11.95 -1.17
CA GLY A 61 -11.92 11.86 -1.97
C GLY A 61 -11.94 10.71 -2.98
N ASP A 62 -10.85 10.58 -3.73
CA ASP A 62 -10.63 9.51 -4.68
C ASP A 62 -9.81 8.38 -4.03
N ILE A 63 -10.35 7.16 -4.03
CA ILE A 63 -9.69 5.95 -3.50
C ILE A 63 -8.36 5.63 -4.19
N ARG A 64 -8.18 6.11 -5.44
CA ARG A 64 -6.98 5.93 -6.24
C ARG A 64 -5.98 7.09 -6.11
N ASP A 65 -6.42 8.24 -5.62
CA ASP A 65 -5.50 9.35 -5.37
C ASP A 65 -4.62 9.04 -4.14
N PRO A 66 -3.28 9.10 -4.26
CA PRO A 66 -2.37 8.77 -3.16
C PRO A 66 -2.53 9.70 -1.94
N TRP A 67 -2.84 10.98 -2.14
CA TRP A 67 -3.03 11.91 -1.04
C TRP A 67 -4.28 11.56 -0.23
N ASP A 68 -5.40 11.38 -0.91
CA ASP A 68 -6.67 11.04 -0.28
C ASP A 68 -6.62 9.69 0.41
N SER A 69 -6.05 8.72 -0.26
CA SER A 69 -5.93 7.34 0.20
C SER A 69 -5.03 7.22 1.44
N ILE A 70 -3.87 7.92 1.48
CA ILE A 70 -2.98 7.94 2.65
C ILE A 70 -3.67 8.61 3.86
N HIS A 71 -4.37 9.71 3.64
CA HIS A 71 -5.12 10.37 4.72
C HIS A 71 -6.29 9.49 5.22
N ALA A 72 -6.98 8.80 4.33
CA ALA A 72 -8.01 7.83 4.70
C ALA A 72 -7.43 6.67 5.52
N ALA A 73 -6.25 6.15 5.15
CA ALA A 73 -5.57 5.08 5.89
C ALA A 73 -5.21 5.52 7.32
N ALA A 74 -4.73 6.75 7.48
CA ALA A 74 -4.44 7.29 8.79
C ALA A 74 -5.71 7.39 9.67
N ARG A 75 -6.83 7.92 9.10
CA ARG A 75 -8.13 7.98 9.79
C ARG A 75 -8.64 6.58 10.16
N TYR A 76 -8.48 5.62 9.26
CA TYR A 76 -8.92 4.25 9.49
C TYR A 76 -8.12 3.58 10.60
N LEU A 77 -6.79 3.73 10.63
CA LEU A 77 -5.95 3.24 11.73
C LEU A 77 -6.36 3.83 13.08
N VAL A 78 -6.66 5.15 13.13
CA VAL A 78 -7.19 5.79 14.36
C VAL A 78 -8.49 5.14 14.78
N ARG A 79 -9.45 4.98 13.86
CA ARG A 79 -10.75 4.32 14.14
C ARG A 79 -10.59 2.91 14.69
N ARG A 80 -9.59 2.18 14.19
CA ARG A 80 -9.28 0.82 14.66
C ARG A 80 -8.47 0.77 15.95
N GLY A 81 -8.26 1.92 16.62
CA GLY A 81 -7.58 2.02 17.91
C GLY A 81 -6.06 2.13 17.80
N GLY A 82 -5.54 2.51 16.63
CA GLY A 82 -4.09 2.57 16.37
C GLY A 82 -3.33 3.62 17.15
N LEU A 83 -4.02 4.63 17.73
CA LEU A 83 -3.38 5.61 18.63
C LEU A 83 -3.07 5.02 20.02
N GLN A 84 -3.89 4.09 20.50
CA GLN A 84 -3.69 3.42 21.77
C GLN A 84 -2.77 2.20 21.61
N ASP A 85 -2.96 1.46 20.54
CA ASP A 85 -2.15 0.29 20.17
C ASP A 85 -2.11 0.15 18.65
N ILE A 86 -0.97 0.47 18.06
CA ILE A 86 -0.79 0.39 16.60
C ILE A 86 -0.96 -1.03 16.06
N ARG A 87 -0.65 -2.07 16.84
CA ARG A 87 -0.86 -3.47 16.43
C ARG A 87 -2.35 -3.77 16.29
N ARG A 88 -3.17 -3.25 17.20
CA ARG A 88 -4.63 -3.34 17.11
C ARG A 88 -5.16 -2.61 15.87
N GLY A 89 -4.65 -1.40 15.60
CA GLY A 89 -4.98 -0.65 14.40
C GLY A 89 -4.67 -1.42 13.13
N LEU A 90 -3.47 -2.00 13.04
CA LEU A 90 -3.02 -2.80 11.89
C LEU A 90 -3.80 -4.11 11.75
N TRP A 91 -4.17 -4.78 12.86
CA TRP A 91 -5.07 -5.93 12.82
C TRP A 91 -6.44 -5.55 12.26
N GLY A 92 -6.96 -4.39 12.62
CA GLY A 92 -8.22 -3.88 12.06
C GLY A 92 -8.12 -3.45 10.60
N TYR A 93 -6.90 -3.14 10.12
CA TYR A 93 -6.64 -2.81 8.71
C TYR A 93 -6.62 -4.07 7.83
N ASN A 94 -5.84 -5.05 8.25
CA ASN A 94 -5.75 -6.36 7.61
C ASN A 94 -5.69 -7.42 8.71
N ASN A 95 -6.66 -8.31 8.74
CA ASN A 95 -6.86 -9.30 9.79
C ASN A 95 -5.79 -10.42 9.77
N SER A 96 -4.52 -10.01 9.83
CA SER A 96 -3.35 -10.88 9.80
C SER A 96 -2.24 -10.39 10.74
N ALA A 97 -1.80 -11.26 11.65
CA ALA A 97 -0.65 -10.98 12.53
C ALA A 97 0.67 -10.84 11.73
N HIS A 98 0.81 -11.56 10.62
CA HIS A 98 1.99 -11.46 9.74
C HIS A 98 2.03 -10.10 9.04
N TYR A 99 0.89 -9.60 8.59
CA TYR A 99 0.77 -8.27 8.02
C TYR A 99 1.23 -7.21 9.01
N GLY A 100 0.67 -7.20 10.22
CA GLY A 100 1.03 -6.24 11.25
C GLY A 100 2.53 -6.27 11.60
N LYS A 101 3.12 -7.48 11.68
CA LYS A 101 4.57 -7.64 11.90
C LYS A 101 5.38 -7.05 10.74
N ALA A 102 5.03 -7.35 9.50
CA ALA A 102 5.73 -6.83 8.32
C ALA A 102 5.70 -5.29 8.29
N VAL A 103 4.53 -4.68 8.47
CA VAL A 103 4.39 -3.22 8.52
C VAL A 103 5.27 -2.62 9.61
N LEU A 104 5.25 -3.18 10.84
CA LEU A 104 6.04 -2.65 11.95
C LEU A 104 7.55 -2.81 11.75
N HIS A 105 8.01 -3.88 11.11
CA HIS A 105 9.41 -4.03 10.74
C HIS A 105 9.85 -2.98 9.73
N TYR A 106 9.08 -2.75 8.67
CA TYR A 106 9.39 -1.70 7.69
C TYR A 106 9.31 -0.30 8.32
N ALA A 107 8.31 -0.03 9.16
CA ALA A 107 8.23 1.25 9.88
C ALA A 107 9.47 1.50 10.76
N ALA A 108 9.95 0.48 11.47
CA ALA A 108 11.17 0.57 12.28
C ALA A 108 12.42 0.84 11.43
N LEU A 109 12.56 0.19 10.27
CA LEU A 109 13.65 0.44 9.32
C LEU A 109 13.61 1.88 8.79
N LEU A 110 12.43 2.36 8.37
CA LEU A 110 12.22 3.73 7.89
C LEU A 110 12.57 4.78 8.94
N LYS A 111 12.32 4.47 10.21
CA LYS A 111 12.64 5.36 11.33
C LYS A 111 14.13 5.40 11.66
N LYS A 112 14.80 4.24 11.56
CA LYS A 112 16.22 4.09 11.93
C LYS A 112 17.15 4.67 10.88
N GLU A 113 16.85 4.46 9.59
CA GLU A 113 17.74 4.79 8.47
C GLU A 113 17.05 5.73 7.47
N PRO A 114 17.39 7.03 7.45
CA PRO A 114 16.74 8.00 6.55
C PRO A 114 16.84 7.67 5.06
N LEU A 115 17.88 6.95 4.63
CA LEU A 115 18.07 6.54 3.23
C LEU A 115 17.14 5.36 2.85
N THR A 116 16.67 4.58 3.82
CA THR A 116 15.79 3.41 3.59
C THR A 116 14.54 3.80 2.80
N TYR A 117 13.96 4.99 3.06
CA TYR A 117 12.82 5.46 2.30
C TYR A 117 13.11 5.56 0.80
N ARG A 118 14.27 6.13 0.42
CA ARG A 118 14.67 6.24 -0.99
C ARG A 118 14.90 4.87 -1.62
N SER A 119 15.59 3.99 -0.92
CA SER A 119 15.87 2.64 -1.39
C SER A 119 14.59 1.85 -1.65
N LEU A 120 13.66 1.85 -0.69
CA LEU A 120 12.38 1.16 -0.81
C LEU A 120 11.47 1.80 -1.87
N HIS A 121 11.50 3.13 -2.00
CA HIS A 121 10.74 3.84 -3.04
C HIS A 121 11.25 3.53 -4.46
N GLN A 122 12.51 3.20 -4.62
CA GLN A 122 13.13 2.87 -5.91
C GLN A 122 13.26 1.37 -6.16
N TRP A 123 12.78 0.54 -5.23
CA TRP A 123 12.89 -0.91 -5.33
C TRP A 123 12.06 -1.43 -6.51
N GLN A 124 12.67 -2.29 -7.33
CA GLN A 124 11.94 -3.00 -8.38
C GLN A 124 11.00 -4.04 -7.77
N ILE A 125 9.81 -4.16 -8.33
CA ILE A 125 8.83 -5.13 -7.89
C ILE A 125 8.85 -6.32 -8.84
N HIS A 126 9.18 -7.48 -8.29
CA HIS A 126 9.11 -8.77 -8.95
C HIS A 126 8.00 -9.59 -8.30
N TYR A 127 7.13 -10.11 -9.13
CA TYR A 127 5.98 -10.91 -8.69
C TYR A 127 6.20 -12.38 -9.08
N ALA A 128 6.23 -13.28 -8.09
CA ALA A 128 6.39 -14.72 -8.34
C ALA A 128 5.16 -15.28 -9.07
N SER A 129 5.37 -15.96 -10.17
CA SER A 129 4.31 -16.59 -10.96
C SER A 129 4.72 -17.98 -11.45
N SER A 130 3.76 -18.75 -11.99
CA SER A 130 4.03 -20.04 -12.62
C SER A 130 4.93 -19.96 -13.85
N ALA A 131 5.07 -18.79 -14.46
CA ALA A 131 5.97 -18.52 -15.60
C ALA A 131 7.35 -18.00 -15.16
N GLY A 132 7.65 -17.94 -13.84
CA GLY A 132 8.80 -17.30 -13.25
C GLY A 132 8.46 -15.90 -12.71
N ASP A 133 9.47 -15.17 -12.25
CA ASP A 133 9.26 -13.85 -11.65
C ASP A 133 8.94 -12.81 -12.72
N LEU A 134 7.76 -12.21 -12.64
CA LEU A 134 7.34 -11.10 -13.48
C LEU A 134 7.88 -9.79 -12.92
N TRP A 135 8.47 -8.96 -13.78
CA TRP A 135 8.82 -7.60 -13.41
C TRP A 135 7.62 -6.67 -13.63
N LEU A 136 7.21 -5.99 -12.55
CA LEU A 136 6.16 -4.98 -12.59
C LEU A 136 6.83 -3.61 -12.54
N HIS A 137 6.79 -2.88 -13.65
CA HIS A 137 7.37 -1.55 -13.74
C HIS A 137 6.54 -0.53 -12.95
N GLU A 138 7.14 0.63 -12.70
CA GLU A 138 6.47 1.74 -12.00
C GLU A 138 5.21 2.17 -12.75
N GLY A 139 4.16 2.45 -11.99
CA GLY A 139 2.86 2.82 -12.55
C GLY A 139 2.08 1.65 -13.14
N PHE A 140 2.42 0.41 -12.77
CA PHE A 140 1.59 -0.73 -13.15
C PHE A 140 0.19 -0.60 -12.55
N GLU A 141 -0.81 -0.55 -13.42
CA GLU A 141 -2.21 -0.42 -13.07
C GLU A 141 -3.06 -1.39 -13.88
N GLU A 142 -3.90 -2.15 -13.20
CA GLU A 142 -4.91 -3.00 -13.84
C GLU A 142 -6.23 -2.86 -13.09
N PRO A 143 -7.34 -2.51 -13.78
CA PRO A 143 -8.65 -2.27 -13.16
C PRO A 143 -9.32 -3.56 -12.66
N GLN A 144 -8.86 -4.71 -13.15
CA GLN A 144 -9.34 -6.04 -12.76
C GLN A 144 -8.16 -7.01 -12.72
N PRO A 145 -8.22 -8.08 -11.89
CA PRO A 145 -7.23 -9.15 -11.92
C PRO A 145 -7.08 -9.74 -13.33
N VAL A 146 -5.85 -9.88 -13.80
CA VAL A 146 -5.53 -10.47 -15.10
C VAL A 146 -4.71 -11.74 -14.94
N SER A 147 -4.87 -12.70 -15.87
CA SER A 147 -4.04 -13.90 -15.87
C SER A 147 -2.59 -13.56 -16.26
N VAL A 148 -1.62 -14.39 -15.82
CA VAL A 148 -0.21 -14.26 -16.22
C VAL A 148 -0.06 -14.30 -17.73
N THR A 149 -0.78 -15.19 -18.41
CA THR A 149 -0.76 -15.33 -19.87
C THR A 149 -1.23 -14.05 -20.56
N ASP A 150 -2.31 -13.43 -20.07
CA ASP A 150 -2.82 -12.18 -20.62
C ASP A 150 -1.88 -11.01 -20.33
N HIS A 151 -1.29 -10.98 -19.13
CA HIS A 151 -0.29 -9.98 -18.76
C HIS A 151 0.92 -10.05 -19.70
N LEU A 152 1.53 -11.22 -19.88
CA LEU A 152 2.69 -11.39 -20.74
C LEU A 152 2.40 -11.11 -22.22
N ARG A 153 1.19 -11.40 -22.71
CA ARG A 153 0.77 -11.05 -24.06
C ARG A 153 0.72 -9.54 -24.28
N ARG A 154 0.24 -8.79 -23.29
CA ARG A 154 0.15 -7.32 -23.34
C ARG A 154 1.50 -6.65 -23.05
N ARG A 155 2.32 -7.27 -22.20
CA ARG A 155 3.57 -6.71 -21.65
C ARG A 155 4.70 -7.74 -21.66
N PRO A 156 5.20 -8.11 -22.85
CA PRO A 156 6.20 -9.18 -23.00
C PRO A 156 7.55 -8.88 -22.33
N TYR A 157 7.86 -7.61 -22.07
CA TYR A 157 9.04 -7.18 -21.32
C TYR A 157 8.98 -7.51 -19.83
N SER A 158 7.80 -7.88 -19.32
CA SER A 158 7.64 -8.35 -17.94
C SER A 158 8.00 -9.82 -17.76
N ALA A 159 8.32 -10.54 -18.84
CA ALA A 159 8.73 -11.94 -18.76
C ALA A 159 10.02 -12.10 -17.95
N PRO A 160 10.20 -13.22 -17.23
CA PRO A 160 11.45 -13.51 -16.56
C PRO A 160 12.61 -13.58 -17.56
N PRO A 161 13.84 -13.23 -17.15
CA PRO A 161 15.01 -13.39 -18.03
C PRO A 161 15.17 -14.87 -18.42
N ARG A 162 15.56 -15.11 -19.67
CA ARG A 162 15.84 -16.47 -20.17
C ARG A 162 17.16 -16.97 -19.64
#